data_0f5e3330006e359e7e17a2bbc4b419ff
#
_entry.id   0f5e3330006e359e7e17a2bbc4b419ff
#
_cell.length_a   1.000
_cell.length_b   1.000
_cell.length_c   1.000
_cell.angle_alpha   90.00
_cell.angle_beta   90.00
_cell.angle_gamma   90.00
#
_symmetry.space_group_name_H-M   'P 1'
#
loop_
_entity.id
_entity.type
_entity.pdbx_description
1 polymer ?
#
loop_
_entity_poly.entity_id
_entity_poly.type
_entity_poly.pdbx_seq_one_letter_code
_entity_poly.pdbx_strand_id
1 'polypeptide(L)' 'MAIIDNPLHWRERAKEARDTATQIQDAEARKAMLAIAENYEKLASRAEARRIKSTPGS' A
#
# COMPACT_ATOMS: atom_id res chain seq x y z
N MET A 1 -14.71 3.09 16.42
CA MET A 1 -13.46 2.48 15.99
C MET A 1 -13.00 3.06 14.68
N ALA A 2 -11.80 3.51 14.67
CA ALA A 2 -11.30 4.17 13.48
C ALA A 2 -10.87 3.18 12.42
N ILE A 3 -11.26 3.44 11.20
CA ILE A 3 -10.76 2.70 10.08
C ILE A 3 -9.42 3.32 9.69
N ILE A 4 -8.43 2.49 9.48
CA ILE A 4 -7.14 3.00 9.07
C ILE A 4 -7.24 3.46 7.63
N ASP A 5 -7.19 4.76 7.44
CA ASP A 5 -7.30 5.34 6.12
C ASP A 5 -6.11 6.29 5.91
N ASN A 6 -4.96 5.86 6.39
CA ASN A 6 -3.75 6.67 6.36
C ASN A 6 -2.85 6.20 5.23
N PRO A 7 -2.61 7.07 4.24
CA PRO A 7 -1.75 6.66 3.11
C PRO A 7 -0.37 6.18 3.54
N LEU A 8 0.16 6.77 4.60
CA LEU A 8 1.49 6.37 5.07
C LEU A 8 1.48 4.92 5.55
N HIS A 9 0.39 4.52 6.20
CA HIS A 9 0.27 3.14 6.65
C HIS A 9 0.36 2.17 5.46
N TRP A 10 -0.38 2.46 4.42
CA TRP A 10 -0.40 1.58 3.26
C TRP A 10 0.93 1.59 2.52
N ARG A 11 1.59 2.74 2.47
CA ARG A 11 2.89 2.82 1.83
C ARG A 11 3.95 2.04 2.60
N GLU A 12 3.86 2.06 3.91
CA GLU A 12 4.78 1.27 4.72
C GLU A 12 4.54 -0.21 4.49
N ARG A 13 3.29 -0.62 4.38
CA ARG A 13 2.98 -2.01 4.08
C ARG A 13 3.53 -2.41 2.72
N ALA A 14 3.40 -1.52 1.74
CA ALA A 14 3.94 -1.80 0.42
C ALA A 14 5.45 -1.98 0.47
N LYS A 15 6.11 -1.13 1.24
CA LYS A 15 7.55 -1.23 1.35
C LYS A 15 7.96 -2.55 2.01
N GLU A 16 7.25 -2.93 3.05
CA GLU A 16 7.54 -4.20 3.72
C GLU A 16 7.35 -5.37 2.75
N ALA A 17 6.30 -5.32 1.95
CA ALA A 17 6.06 -6.38 1.00
C ALA A 17 7.18 -6.45 -0.05
N ARG A 18 7.65 -5.30 -0.50
CA ARG A 18 8.76 -5.28 -1.44
C ARG A 18 10.04 -5.81 -0.81
N ASP A 19 10.30 -5.40 0.41
CA ASP A 19 11.49 -5.88 1.10
C ASP A 19 11.43 -7.39 1.27
N THR A 20 10.27 -7.92 1.60
CA THR A 20 10.10 -9.35 1.72
C THR A 20 10.34 -10.01 0.36
N ALA A 21 9.84 -9.40 -0.71
CA ALA A 21 10.00 -9.98 -2.04
C ALA A 21 11.46 -10.11 -2.41
N THR A 22 12.30 -9.16 -2.01
CA THR A 22 13.71 -9.22 -2.37
C THR A 22 14.41 -10.41 -1.72
N GLN A 23 13.83 -10.97 -0.67
CA GLN A 23 14.43 -12.11 0.02
C GLN A 23 13.86 -13.44 -0.46
N ILE A 24 12.86 -13.40 -1.29
CA ILE A 24 12.24 -14.62 -1.81
C ILE A 24 13.00 -15.04 -3.05
N GLN A 25 13.47 -16.29 -3.05
CA GLN A 25 14.24 -16.80 -4.17
C GLN A 25 13.35 -17.36 -5.27
N ASP A 26 12.18 -17.85 -4.90
CA ASP A 26 11.28 -18.41 -5.89
C ASP A 26 10.63 -17.28 -6.68
N ALA A 27 10.75 -17.34 -8.01
CA ALA A 27 10.28 -16.25 -8.87
C ALA A 27 8.77 -16.07 -8.78
N GLU A 28 8.03 -17.16 -8.69
CA GLU A 28 6.58 -17.05 -8.64
C GLU A 28 6.12 -16.44 -7.33
N ALA A 29 6.72 -16.88 -6.24
CA ALA A 29 6.38 -16.32 -4.94
C ALA A 29 6.77 -14.84 -4.87
N ARG A 30 7.90 -14.48 -5.47
CA ARG A 30 8.31 -13.08 -5.51
C ARG A 30 7.31 -12.23 -6.27
N LYS A 31 6.84 -12.74 -7.41
CA LYS A 31 5.83 -12.02 -8.18
C LYS A 31 4.57 -11.81 -7.37
N ALA A 32 4.14 -12.84 -6.64
CA ALA A 32 2.94 -12.72 -5.84
C ALA A 32 3.12 -11.65 -4.77
N MET A 33 4.29 -11.60 -4.14
CA MET A 33 4.55 -10.62 -3.12
C MET A 33 4.60 -9.20 -3.70
N LEU A 34 5.18 -9.05 -4.88
CA LEU A 34 5.21 -7.75 -5.53
C LEU A 34 3.81 -7.29 -5.92
N ALA A 35 2.94 -8.22 -6.30
CA ALA A 35 1.55 -7.87 -6.60
C ALA A 35 0.85 -7.38 -5.33
N ILE A 36 1.16 -7.98 -4.20
CA ILE A 36 0.61 -7.52 -2.94
C ILE A 36 1.08 -6.11 -2.64
N ALA A 37 2.36 -5.83 -2.88
CA ALA A 37 2.90 -4.50 -2.68
C ALA A 37 2.19 -3.48 -3.55
N GLU A 38 1.91 -3.83 -4.80
CA GLU A 38 1.19 -2.93 -5.68
C GLU A 38 -0.22 -2.65 -5.17
N ASN A 39 -0.87 -3.67 -4.64
CA ASN A 39 -2.20 -3.47 -4.08
C ASN A 39 -2.18 -2.50 -2.92
N TYR A 40 -1.17 -2.62 -2.06
CA TYR A 40 -1.03 -1.67 -0.96
C TYR A 40 -0.81 -0.26 -1.47
N GLU A 41 -0.05 -0.11 -2.55
CA GLU A 41 0.18 1.21 -3.12
C GLU A 41 -1.10 1.79 -3.70
N LYS A 42 -1.93 0.96 -4.30
CA LYS A 42 -3.22 1.43 -4.78
C LYS A 42 -4.10 1.88 -3.63
N LEU A 43 -4.06 1.15 -2.53
CA LEU A 43 -4.81 1.55 -1.35
C LEU A 43 -4.30 2.88 -0.82
N ALA A 44 -2.98 3.07 -0.83
CA ALA A 44 -2.41 4.33 -0.40
C ALA A 44 -2.88 5.48 -1.28
N SER A 45 -2.89 5.26 -2.59
CA SER A 45 -3.33 6.30 -3.52
C SER A 45 -4.79 6.65 -3.29
N ARG A 46 -5.62 5.64 -3.06
CA ARG A 46 -7.03 5.89 -2.82
C ARG A 46 -7.26 6.64 -1.51
N ALA A 47 -6.50 6.26 -0.48
CA ALA A 47 -6.64 6.95 0.80
C ALA A 47 -6.20 8.40 0.66
N GLU A 48 -5.15 8.64 -0.10
CA GLU A 48 -4.68 9.99 -0.32
C GLU A 48 -5.71 10.80 -1.09
N ALA A 49 -6.31 10.20 -2.12
CA ALA A 49 -7.32 10.89 -2.91
C ALA A 49 -8.54 11.24 -2.06
N ARG A 50 -8.92 10.33 -1.18
CA ARG A 50 -10.05 10.60 -0.30
C ARG A 50 -9.76 11.75 0.64
N ARG A 51 -8.54 11.80 1.16
CA ARG A 51 -8.18 12.90 2.06
C ARG A 51 -8.23 14.23 1.34
N ILE A 52 -7.76 14.26 0.11
CA ILE A 52 -7.81 15.50 -0.67
C ILE A 52 -9.24 15.89 -0.93
N LYS A 53 -10.08 14.95 -1.30
CA LYS A 53 -11.48 15.25 -1.62
C LYS A 53 -12.27 15.70 -0.41
N SER A 54 -11.94 15.20 0.75
CA SER A 54 -12.68 15.56 1.94
C SER A 54 -12.09 16.76 2.63
N THR A 55 -11.25 17.51 1.96
CA THR A 55 -10.69 18.72 2.54
C THR A 55 -11.80 19.70 2.89
N PRO A 56 -11.78 20.22 4.12
CA PRO A 56 -12.79 21.21 4.53
C PRO A 56 -12.69 22.44 3.66
N GLY A 57 -13.83 23.05 3.45
CA GLY A 57 -13.87 24.24 2.62
C GLY A 57 -14.02 23.95 1.16
N SER A 58 -13.94 22.72 0.83
CA SER A 58 -14.19 22.32 -0.54
C SER A 58 -15.63 21.93 -0.71
#